data_b7bad7a87abe66993cac691a42b32a4a
#
_entry.id   b7bad7a87abe66993cac691a42b32a4a
#
_cell.length_a   1.000
_cell.length_b   1.000
_cell.length_c   1.000
_cell.angle_alpha   90.00
_cell.angle_beta   90.00
_cell.angle_gamma   90.00
#
_symmetry.space_group_name_H-M   'P 1'
#
loop_
_entity.id
_entity.type
_entity.pdbx_description
1 polymer ?
#
loop_
_entity_poly.entity_id
_entity_poly.type
_entity_poly.pdbx_seq_one_letter_code
_entity_poly.pdbx_strand_id
1 'polypeptide(L)'
;LLQFMVVTADETELSLDPVMDTFYMMDTVVVKMPAMLERLGQTRARGMGVLAKKEISPQMKIDMSSTLSEMSNTLRTQNVNLQKVMHFAPSLQGALAGPSKEFSESVEKLFSLVREDILSERFQTPSQEYFASTTAMIDAGYKMMFDVLIVEFEQQLNQRKAALKQEMLLTFVLSIGVLALVAYLAV
;
A
#
# COMPACT_ATOMS: atom_id res chain seq x y z
N LEU A 1 -14.18 -0.59 7.80
CA LEU A 1 -13.78 -0.55 6.40
C LEU A 1 -12.53 -1.40 6.15
N LEU A 2 -11.41 -1.20 6.89
CA LEU A 2 -10.15 -1.96 6.69
C LEU A 2 -10.36 -3.47 6.78
N GLN A 3 -11.08 -3.93 7.81
CA GLN A 3 -11.39 -5.36 7.97
C GLN A 3 -12.22 -5.91 6.80
N PHE A 4 -13.14 -5.13 6.25
CA PHE A 4 -13.93 -5.52 5.08
C PHE A 4 -13.04 -5.72 3.84
N MET A 5 -12.07 -4.84 3.61
CA MET A 5 -11.12 -4.98 2.49
C MET A 5 -10.29 -6.27 2.60
N VAL A 6 -9.80 -6.60 3.79
CA VAL A 6 -9.04 -7.83 4.02
C VAL A 6 -9.92 -9.06 3.81
N VAL A 7 -11.12 -9.09 4.39
CA VAL A 7 -12.07 -10.21 4.20
C VAL A 7 -12.42 -10.38 2.71
N THR A 8 -12.63 -9.29 1.98
CA THR A 8 -12.91 -9.39 0.54
C THR A 8 -11.73 -9.98 -0.23
N ALA A 9 -10.50 -9.60 0.10
CA ALA A 9 -9.31 -10.16 -0.51
C ALA A 9 -9.14 -11.66 -0.19
N ASP A 10 -9.51 -12.09 1.01
CA ASP A 10 -9.48 -13.50 1.42
C ASP A 10 -10.57 -14.30 0.70
N GLU A 11 -11.80 -13.81 0.68
CA GLU A 11 -12.94 -14.48 0.00
C GLU A 11 -12.76 -14.58 -1.53
N THR A 12 -12.01 -13.68 -2.12
CA THR A 12 -11.66 -13.71 -3.56
C THR A 12 -10.37 -14.46 -3.86
N GLU A 13 -9.76 -15.11 -2.87
CA GLU A 13 -8.46 -15.80 -2.96
C GLU A 13 -7.30 -14.89 -3.41
N LEU A 14 -7.50 -13.58 -3.43
CA LEU A 14 -6.48 -12.61 -3.82
C LEU A 14 -5.29 -12.62 -2.86
N SER A 15 -5.53 -12.93 -1.59
CA SER A 15 -4.51 -13.10 -0.55
C SER A 15 -3.62 -14.33 -0.76
N LEU A 16 -4.03 -15.28 -1.61
CA LEU A 16 -3.31 -16.52 -1.93
C LEU A 16 -2.59 -16.46 -3.29
N ASP A 17 -2.40 -15.26 -3.84
CA ASP A 17 -1.75 -15.10 -5.13
C ASP A 17 -0.32 -15.68 -5.11
N PRO A 18 0.01 -16.69 -5.93
CA PRO A 18 1.32 -17.33 -5.95
C PRO A 18 2.40 -16.49 -6.66
N VAL A 19 2.03 -15.39 -7.31
CA VAL A 19 2.97 -14.54 -8.06
C VAL A 19 3.42 -13.37 -7.20
N MET A 20 4.73 -13.21 -7.08
CA MET A 20 5.36 -12.33 -6.09
C MET A 20 5.04 -10.86 -6.27
N ASP A 21 5.01 -10.37 -7.52
CA ASP A 21 4.73 -8.95 -7.80
C ASP A 21 3.28 -8.59 -7.44
N THR A 22 2.31 -9.38 -7.87
CA THR A 22 0.90 -9.17 -7.55
C THR A 22 0.60 -9.42 -6.08
N PHE A 23 1.25 -10.39 -5.43
CA PHE A 23 1.13 -10.61 -3.98
C PHE A 23 1.57 -9.39 -3.16
N TYR A 24 2.79 -8.87 -3.42
CA TYR A 24 3.28 -7.69 -2.70
C TYR A 24 2.52 -6.41 -3.03
N MET A 25 2.02 -6.29 -4.27
CA MET A 25 1.14 -5.18 -4.65
C MET A 25 -0.20 -5.26 -3.90
N MET A 26 -0.82 -6.44 -3.83
CA MET A 26 -2.04 -6.68 -3.07
C MET A 26 -1.87 -6.32 -1.59
N ASP A 27 -0.83 -6.86 -0.92
CA ASP A 27 -0.57 -6.55 0.50
C ASP A 27 -0.37 -5.04 0.71
N THR A 28 0.28 -4.36 -0.24
CA THR A 28 0.45 -2.90 -0.17
C THR A 28 -0.88 -2.17 -0.30
N VAL A 29 -1.69 -2.49 -1.30
CA VAL A 29 -2.95 -1.79 -1.64
C VAL A 29 -4.05 -2.09 -0.63
N VAL A 30 -4.19 -3.36 -0.21
CA VAL A 30 -5.30 -3.81 0.64
C VAL A 30 -5.01 -3.64 2.13
N VAL A 31 -3.74 -3.80 2.53
CA VAL A 31 -3.38 -3.83 3.96
C VAL A 31 -2.56 -2.61 4.38
N LYS A 32 -1.41 -2.35 3.74
CA LYS A 32 -0.44 -1.37 4.24
C LYS A 32 -0.87 0.07 4.03
N MET A 33 -1.28 0.44 2.81
CA MET A 33 -1.70 1.80 2.50
C MET A 33 -2.95 2.23 3.28
N PRO A 34 -4.04 1.45 3.32
CA PRO A 34 -5.21 1.82 4.11
C PRO A 34 -4.90 1.97 5.60
N ALA A 35 -4.11 1.06 6.18
CA ALA A 35 -3.70 1.15 7.58
C ALA A 35 -2.84 2.40 7.85
N MET A 36 -1.93 2.76 6.94
CA MET A 36 -1.13 3.97 7.03
C MET A 36 -2.00 5.23 6.99
N LEU A 37 -2.91 5.33 6.02
CA LEU A 37 -3.78 6.49 5.83
C LEU A 37 -4.72 6.70 7.03
N GLU A 38 -5.26 5.63 7.60
CA GLU A 38 -6.08 5.69 8.82
C GLU A 38 -5.27 6.25 10.00
N ARG A 39 -4.04 5.76 10.22
CA ARG A 39 -3.17 6.24 11.29
C ARG A 39 -2.69 7.68 11.09
N LEU A 40 -2.46 8.09 9.84
CA LEU A 40 -2.17 9.49 9.50
C LEU A 40 -3.35 10.39 9.89
N GLY A 41 -4.59 9.97 9.60
CA GLY A 41 -5.80 10.68 10.01
C GLY A 41 -5.94 10.82 11.53
N GLN A 42 -5.68 9.74 12.28
CA GLN A 42 -5.68 9.73 13.73
C GLN A 42 -4.57 10.64 14.31
N THR A 43 -3.37 10.58 13.74
CA THR A 43 -2.22 11.40 14.13
C THR A 43 -2.50 12.88 13.89
N ARG A 44 -3.13 13.21 12.74
CA ARG A 44 -3.57 14.57 12.42
C ARG A 44 -4.54 15.11 13.48
N ALA A 45 -5.57 14.34 13.81
CA ALA A 45 -6.60 14.78 14.76
C ALA A 45 -6.01 14.99 16.16
N ARG A 46 -5.18 14.06 16.64
CA ARG A 46 -4.53 14.15 17.95
C ARG A 46 -3.53 15.30 18.01
N GLY A 47 -2.65 15.41 17.00
CA GLY A 47 -1.63 16.44 16.94
C GLY A 47 -2.23 17.86 16.86
N MET A 48 -3.29 18.04 16.06
CA MET A 48 -4.02 19.31 16.01
C MET A 48 -4.57 19.69 17.39
N GLY A 49 -5.19 18.74 18.10
CA GLY A 49 -5.74 18.99 19.44
C GLY A 49 -4.67 19.37 20.46
N VAL A 50 -3.52 18.70 20.43
CA VAL A 50 -2.38 19.00 21.31
C VAL A 50 -1.80 20.38 21.00
N LEU A 51 -1.52 20.68 19.74
CA LEU A 51 -0.94 21.97 19.33
C LEU A 51 -1.88 23.15 19.60
N ALA A 52 -3.19 22.96 19.46
CA ALA A 52 -4.17 24.00 19.78
C ALA A 52 -4.21 24.33 21.28
N LYS A 53 -4.06 23.32 22.14
CA LYS A 53 -4.06 23.49 23.61
C LYS A 53 -2.68 23.85 24.16
N LYS A 54 -1.62 23.56 23.40
CA LYS A 54 -0.21 23.59 23.83
C LYS A 54 0.02 22.76 25.10
N GLU A 55 -0.64 21.62 25.16
CA GLU A 55 -0.59 20.69 26.27
C GLU A 55 -0.75 19.26 25.77
N ILE A 56 0.02 18.34 26.35
CA ILE A 56 -0.09 16.90 26.06
C ILE A 56 -0.09 16.11 27.36
N SER A 57 -1.09 15.27 27.58
CA SER A 57 -1.12 14.38 28.74
C SER A 57 -0.10 13.24 28.59
N PRO A 58 0.41 12.68 29.73
CA PRO A 58 1.32 11.54 29.67
C PRO A 58 0.76 10.36 28.86
N GLN A 59 -0.53 10.05 29.01
CA GLN A 59 -1.18 8.99 28.27
C GLN A 59 -1.20 9.29 26.75
N MET A 60 -1.58 10.51 26.36
CA MET A 60 -1.57 10.91 24.94
C MET A 60 -0.16 10.84 24.33
N LYS A 61 0.87 11.16 25.13
CA LYS A 61 2.27 11.06 24.70
C LYS A 61 2.67 9.61 24.40
N ILE A 62 2.27 8.68 25.27
CA ILE A 62 2.47 7.24 25.07
C ILE A 62 1.72 6.76 23.82
N ASP A 63 0.44 7.10 23.70
CA ASP A 63 -0.41 6.68 22.58
C ASP A 63 0.12 7.19 21.23
N MET A 64 0.54 8.46 21.18
CA MET A 64 1.13 9.03 19.94
C MET A 64 2.48 8.38 19.63
N SER A 65 3.33 8.12 20.62
CA SER A 65 4.62 7.44 20.41
C SER A 65 4.42 6.01 19.89
N SER A 66 3.45 5.27 20.43
CA SER A 66 3.08 3.94 19.93
C SER A 66 2.59 3.99 18.49
N THR A 67 1.68 4.93 18.20
CA THR A 67 1.15 5.12 16.84
C THR A 67 2.27 5.43 15.83
N LEU A 68 3.22 6.29 16.17
CA LEU A 68 4.38 6.58 15.32
C LEU A 68 5.26 5.35 15.07
N SER A 69 5.47 4.52 16.10
CA SER A 69 6.26 3.29 15.98
C SER A 69 5.59 2.29 15.04
N GLU A 70 4.28 2.13 15.16
CA GLU A 70 3.49 1.26 14.29
C GLU A 70 3.47 1.79 12.83
N MET A 71 3.32 3.10 12.63
CA MET A 71 3.39 3.73 11.32
C MET A 71 4.77 3.55 10.69
N SER A 72 5.85 3.71 11.47
CA SER A 72 7.22 3.50 10.99
C SER A 72 7.44 2.05 10.52
N ASN A 73 6.92 1.07 11.26
CA ASN A 73 6.96 -0.34 10.83
C ASN A 73 6.14 -0.59 9.56
N THR A 74 4.95 0.01 9.47
CA THR A 74 4.08 -0.10 8.28
C THR A 74 4.76 0.50 7.05
N LEU A 75 5.33 1.70 7.18
CA LEU A 75 6.06 2.39 6.10
C LEU A 75 7.25 1.56 5.61
N ARG A 76 8.04 1.02 6.54
CA ARG A 76 9.18 0.15 6.22
C ARG A 76 8.73 -1.09 5.45
N THR A 77 7.68 -1.76 5.91
CA THR A 77 7.16 -2.96 5.24
C THR A 77 6.60 -2.63 3.86
N GLN A 78 5.85 -1.53 3.74
CA GLN A 78 5.33 -1.03 2.47
C GLN A 78 6.46 -0.75 1.46
N ASN A 79 7.53 -0.08 1.91
CA ASN A 79 8.68 0.19 1.06
C ASN A 79 9.39 -1.09 0.61
N VAL A 80 9.54 -2.07 1.49
CA VAL A 80 10.07 -3.39 1.14
C VAL A 80 9.18 -4.09 0.12
N ASN A 81 7.85 -4.05 0.28
CA ASN A 81 6.92 -4.61 -0.68
C ASN A 81 7.07 -3.97 -2.06
N LEU A 82 7.07 -2.63 -2.13
CA LEU A 82 7.20 -1.91 -3.40
C LEU A 82 8.56 -2.16 -4.07
N GLN A 83 9.65 -2.28 -3.30
CA GLN A 83 10.94 -2.70 -3.85
C GLN A 83 10.89 -4.11 -4.45
N LYS A 84 10.20 -5.05 -3.80
CA LYS A 84 10.00 -6.40 -4.34
C LYS A 84 9.12 -6.38 -5.58
N VAL A 85 8.03 -5.59 -5.60
CA VAL A 85 7.22 -5.40 -6.80
C VAL A 85 8.08 -4.93 -7.97
N MET A 86 8.89 -3.89 -7.79
CA MET A 86 9.78 -3.37 -8.82
C MET A 86 10.90 -4.35 -9.23
N HIS A 87 11.32 -5.22 -8.30
CA HIS A 87 12.29 -6.27 -8.60
C HIS A 87 11.69 -7.38 -9.47
N PHE A 88 10.48 -7.86 -9.15
CA PHE A 88 9.81 -8.94 -9.90
C PHE A 88 9.11 -8.43 -11.17
N ALA A 89 8.71 -7.17 -11.20
CA ALA A 89 8.12 -6.48 -12.35
C ALA A 89 8.86 -5.17 -12.66
N PRO A 90 10.06 -5.22 -13.30
CA PRO A 90 10.88 -4.03 -13.57
C PRO A 90 10.19 -2.94 -14.41
N SER A 91 9.18 -3.33 -15.21
CA SER A 91 8.35 -2.39 -15.98
C SER A 91 7.62 -1.37 -15.11
N LEU A 92 7.34 -1.69 -13.85
CA LEU A 92 6.64 -0.82 -12.91
C LEU A 92 7.56 0.20 -12.23
N GLN A 93 8.89 0.09 -12.38
CA GLN A 93 9.83 0.97 -11.70
C GLN A 93 9.57 2.45 -12.01
N GLY A 94 9.26 2.77 -13.27
CA GLY A 94 8.96 4.14 -13.70
C GLY A 94 7.72 4.73 -13.03
N ALA A 95 6.68 3.93 -12.84
CA ALA A 95 5.43 4.36 -12.23
C ALA A 95 5.50 4.43 -10.70
N LEU A 96 6.24 3.52 -10.05
CA LEU A 96 6.19 3.35 -8.60
C LEU A 96 7.31 4.09 -7.84
N ALA A 97 8.52 4.21 -8.40
CA ALA A 97 9.68 4.69 -7.65
C ALA A 97 9.55 6.13 -7.17
N GLY A 98 9.09 7.04 -8.03
CA GLY A 98 8.88 8.45 -7.69
C GLY A 98 7.81 8.63 -6.61
N PRO A 99 6.55 8.24 -6.87
CA PRO A 99 5.45 8.40 -5.91
C PRO A 99 5.71 7.74 -4.55
N SER A 100 6.31 6.54 -4.52
CA SER A 100 6.62 5.85 -3.26
C SER A 100 7.68 6.58 -2.43
N LYS A 101 8.70 7.13 -3.10
CA LYS A 101 9.74 7.93 -2.45
C LYS A 101 9.15 9.23 -1.86
N GLU A 102 8.39 9.98 -2.65
CA GLU A 102 7.76 11.23 -2.22
C GLU A 102 6.82 11.02 -1.04
N PHE A 103 5.99 9.99 -1.07
CA PHE A 103 5.10 9.64 0.04
C PHE A 103 5.90 9.27 1.29
N SER A 104 6.94 8.43 1.17
CA SER A 104 7.78 8.03 2.29
C SER A 104 8.48 9.23 2.94
N GLU A 105 9.08 10.11 2.16
CA GLU A 105 9.74 11.31 2.66
C GLU A 105 8.75 12.27 3.37
N SER A 106 7.52 12.35 2.87
CA SER A 106 6.48 13.16 3.49
C SER A 106 6.06 12.60 4.85
N VAL A 107 5.90 11.29 4.96
CA VAL A 107 5.58 10.61 6.23
C VAL A 107 6.71 10.73 7.24
N GLU A 108 7.97 10.60 6.82
CA GLU A 108 9.14 10.77 7.69
C GLU A 108 9.25 12.21 8.23
N LYS A 109 8.93 13.22 7.41
CA LYS A 109 8.85 14.62 7.88
C LYS A 109 7.79 14.79 8.97
N LEU A 110 6.62 14.14 8.84
CA LEU A 110 5.61 14.15 9.90
C LEU A 110 6.14 13.47 11.17
N PHE A 111 6.84 12.34 11.05
CA PHE A 111 7.42 11.67 12.21
C PHE A 111 8.40 12.57 12.96
N SER A 112 9.26 13.27 12.23
CA SER A 112 10.20 14.23 12.82
C SER A 112 9.47 15.38 13.51
N LEU A 113 8.46 15.98 12.84
CA LEU A 113 7.66 17.05 13.43
C LEU A 113 6.96 16.61 14.72
N VAL A 114 6.30 15.45 14.70
CA VAL A 114 5.60 14.97 15.91
C VAL A 114 6.57 14.69 17.05
N ARG A 115 7.73 14.07 16.79
CA ARG A 115 8.75 13.81 17.81
C ARG A 115 9.36 15.10 18.37
N GLU A 116 9.75 16.01 17.48
CA GLU A 116 10.54 17.18 17.83
C GLU A 116 9.73 18.35 18.34
N ASP A 117 8.45 18.45 18.02
CA ASP A 117 7.61 19.56 18.42
C ASP A 117 6.51 19.14 19.39
N ILE A 118 5.77 18.08 19.10
CA ILE A 118 4.62 17.64 19.91
C ILE A 118 5.08 16.84 21.13
N LEU A 119 5.83 15.75 20.90
CA LEU A 119 6.25 14.84 21.99
C LEU A 119 7.34 15.47 22.87
N SER A 120 8.12 16.40 22.35
CA SER A 120 9.09 17.19 23.12
C SER A 120 8.48 18.43 23.81
N GLU A 121 7.15 18.64 23.68
CA GLU A 121 6.40 19.71 24.32
C GLU A 121 6.86 21.13 23.91
N ARG A 122 7.41 21.29 22.71
CA ARG A 122 7.81 22.61 22.18
C ARG A 122 6.62 23.43 21.70
N PHE A 123 5.64 22.78 21.06
CA PHE A 123 4.41 23.35 20.54
C PHE A 123 4.57 24.63 19.72
N GLN A 124 5.59 24.64 18.85
CA GLN A 124 5.93 25.79 18.02
C GLN A 124 5.12 25.85 16.73
N THR A 125 4.75 24.68 16.20
CA THR A 125 3.97 24.58 14.97
C THR A 125 2.53 25.04 15.19
N PRO A 126 2.01 26.00 14.41
CA PRO A 126 0.61 26.38 14.47
C PRO A 126 -0.31 25.18 14.14
N SER A 127 -1.35 24.97 14.96
CA SER A 127 -2.26 23.81 14.80
C SER A 127 -2.92 23.75 13.42
N GLN A 128 -3.22 24.89 12.81
CA GLN A 128 -3.82 24.98 11.48
C GLN A 128 -2.83 24.60 10.39
N GLU A 129 -1.56 25.00 10.50
CA GLU A 129 -0.49 24.63 9.57
C GLU A 129 -0.22 23.13 9.63
N TYR A 130 -0.14 22.57 10.85
CA TYR A 130 -0.04 21.13 11.06
C TYR A 130 -1.18 20.36 10.42
N PHE A 131 -2.43 20.82 10.62
CA PHE A 131 -3.61 20.21 10.02
C PHE A 131 -3.58 20.25 8.49
N ALA A 132 -3.25 21.39 7.91
CA ALA A 132 -3.20 21.58 6.47
C ALA A 132 -2.10 20.70 5.83
N SER A 133 -0.91 20.71 6.40
CA SER A 133 0.22 19.89 5.88
C SER A 133 -0.05 18.40 5.99
N THR A 134 -0.62 17.94 7.11
CA THR A 134 -0.97 16.54 7.28
C THR A 134 -2.13 16.12 6.38
N THR A 135 -3.10 17.01 6.13
CA THR A 135 -4.19 16.75 5.17
C THR A 135 -3.64 16.58 3.76
N ALA A 136 -2.78 17.50 3.31
CA ALA A 136 -2.15 17.39 1.99
C ALA A 136 -1.36 16.09 1.83
N MET A 137 -0.69 15.61 2.89
CA MET A 137 0.00 14.33 2.90
C MET A 137 -0.97 13.14 2.78
N ILE A 138 -2.08 13.16 3.50
CA ILE A 138 -3.11 12.12 3.40
C ILE A 138 -3.71 12.09 1.99
N ASP A 139 -4.01 13.25 1.42
CA ASP A 139 -4.54 13.36 0.06
C ASP A 139 -3.54 12.83 -0.99
N ALA A 140 -2.25 13.14 -0.83
CA ALA A 140 -1.19 12.58 -1.67
C ALA A 140 -1.09 11.04 -1.53
N GLY A 141 -1.27 10.51 -0.31
CA GLY A 141 -1.33 9.07 -0.07
C GLY A 141 -2.53 8.40 -0.75
N TYR A 142 -3.70 8.99 -0.67
CA TYR A 142 -4.88 8.52 -1.41
C TYR A 142 -4.66 8.58 -2.91
N LYS A 143 -4.09 9.67 -3.42
CA LYS A 143 -3.76 9.79 -4.84
C LYS A 143 -2.77 8.72 -5.29
N MET A 144 -1.71 8.48 -4.52
CA MET A 144 -0.77 7.39 -4.81
C MET A 144 -1.49 6.04 -4.84
N MET A 145 -2.38 5.78 -3.87
CA MET A 145 -3.10 4.51 -3.78
C MET A 145 -4.06 4.29 -4.97
N PHE A 146 -4.89 5.30 -5.29
CA PHE A 146 -5.94 5.15 -6.31
C PHE A 146 -5.46 5.40 -7.74
N ASP A 147 -4.58 6.38 -7.94
CA ASP A 147 -4.17 6.79 -9.29
C ASP A 147 -2.93 6.04 -9.78
N VAL A 148 -2.17 5.39 -8.87
CA VAL A 148 -0.95 4.68 -9.22
C VAL A 148 -1.04 3.20 -8.84
N LEU A 149 -1.11 2.88 -7.54
CA LEU A 149 -0.97 1.49 -7.09
C LEU A 149 -2.11 0.59 -7.58
N ILE A 150 -3.37 1.03 -7.46
CA ILE A 150 -4.53 0.26 -7.91
C ILE A 150 -4.53 0.11 -9.43
N VAL A 151 -4.22 1.17 -10.16
CA VAL A 151 -4.18 1.15 -11.63
C VAL A 151 -3.13 0.15 -12.14
N GLU A 152 -1.91 0.21 -11.60
CA GLU A 152 -0.84 -0.71 -11.97
C GLU A 152 -1.16 -2.15 -11.56
N PHE A 153 -1.78 -2.34 -10.39
CA PHE A 153 -2.22 -3.65 -9.92
C PHE A 153 -3.27 -4.29 -10.84
N GLU A 154 -4.29 -3.51 -11.23
CA GLU A 154 -5.32 -3.96 -12.18
C GLU A 154 -4.73 -4.32 -13.54
N GLN A 155 -3.78 -3.54 -14.04
CA GLN A 155 -3.09 -3.82 -15.29
C GLN A 155 -2.32 -5.15 -15.23
N GLN A 156 -1.57 -5.39 -14.15
CA GLN A 156 -0.86 -6.65 -13.95
C GLN A 156 -1.82 -7.85 -13.90
N LEU A 157 -2.89 -7.76 -13.13
CA LEU A 157 -3.91 -8.82 -13.06
C LEU A 157 -4.55 -9.11 -14.43
N ASN A 158 -4.85 -8.06 -15.21
CA ASN A 158 -5.42 -8.21 -16.53
C ASN A 158 -4.44 -8.84 -17.54
N GLN A 159 -3.17 -8.43 -17.53
CA GLN A 159 -2.11 -9.03 -18.35
C GLN A 159 -1.94 -10.52 -18.02
N ARG A 160 -1.90 -10.86 -16.76
CA ARG A 160 -1.79 -12.23 -16.29
C ARG A 160 -3.01 -13.08 -16.70
N LYS A 161 -4.21 -12.54 -16.53
CA LYS A 161 -5.44 -13.21 -16.98
C LYS A 161 -5.43 -13.49 -18.48
N ALA A 162 -4.92 -12.55 -19.29
CA ALA A 162 -4.78 -12.74 -20.73
C ALA A 162 -3.76 -13.84 -21.06
N ALA A 163 -2.59 -13.86 -20.40
CA ALA A 163 -1.57 -14.87 -20.58
C ALA A 163 -2.07 -16.29 -20.21
N LEU A 164 -2.73 -16.42 -19.05
CA LEU A 164 -3.32 -17.71 -18.62
C LEU A 164 -4.39 -18.22 -19.60
N LYS A 165 -5.23 -17.35 -20.15
CA LYS A 165 -6.21 -17.71 -21.17
C LYS A 165 -5.54 -18.23 -22.45
N GLN A 166 -4.45 -17.60 -22.86
CA GLN A 166 -3.68 -18.01 -24.03
C GLN A 166 -3.01 -19.37 -23.80
N GLU A 167 -2.41 -19.60 -22.65
CA GLU A 167 -1.81 -20.90 -22.28
C GLU A 167 -2.86 -22.02 -22.22
N MET A 168 -4.02 -21.75 -21.62
CA MET A 168 -5.14 -22.70 -21.61
C MET A 168 -5.58 -23.09 -23.02
N LEU A 169 -5.76 -22.10 -23.89
CA LEU A 169 -6.18 -22.34 -25.28
C LEU A 169 -5.13 -23.17 -26.03
N LEU A 170 -3.86 -22.84 -25.88
CA LEU A 170 -2.76 -23.58 -26.49
C LEU A 170 -2.73 -25.04 -26.01
N THR A 171 -2.81 -25.25 -24.71
CA THR A 171 -2.84 -26.58 -24.09
C THR A 171 -4.03 -27.40 -24.59
N PHE A 172 -5.21 -26.77 -24.70
CA PHE A 172 -6.41 -27.42 -25.23
C PHE A 172 -6.26 -27.83 -26.68
N VAL A 173 -5.74 -26.95 -27.54
CA VAL A 173 -5.48 -27.24 -28.97
C VAL A 173 -4.45 -28.38 -29.12
N LEU A 174 -3.35 -28.33 -28.37
CA LEU A 174 -2.34 -29.41 -28.39
C LEU A 174 -2.92 -30.73 -27.91
N SER A 175 -3.74 -30.75 -26.88
CA SER A 175 -4.41 -31.95 -26.36
C SER A 175 -5.32 -32.61 -27.41
N ILE A 176 -6.10 -31.79 -28.12
CA ILE A 176 -6.96 -32.27 -29.23
C ILE A 176 -6.08 -32.84 -30.37
N GLY A 177 -5.01 -32.14 -30.71
CA GLY A 177 -4.07 -32.61 -31.75
C GLY A 177 -3.45 -33.98 -31.42
N VAL A 178 -3.03 -34.17 -30.17
CA VAL A 178 -2.51 -35.46 -29.70
C VAL A 178 -3.58 -36.55 -29.75
N LEU A 179 -4.80 -36.28 -29.30
CA LEU A 179 -5.90 -37.25 -29.36
C LEU A 179 -6.25 -37.62 -30.81
N ALA A 180 -6.29 -36.65 -31.72
CA ALA A 180 -6.51 -36.92 -33.14
C ALA A 180 -5.42 -37.76 -33.76
N LEU A 181 -4.15 -37.49 -33.41
CA LEU A 181 -3.01 -38.29 -33.88
C LEU A 181 -3.07 -39.73 -33.39
N VAL A 182 -3.38 -39.92 -32.11
CA VAL A 182 -3.53 -41.29 -31.53
C VAL A 182 -4.67 -42.03 -32.20
N ALA A 183 -5.82 -41.37 -32.43
CA ALA A 183 -6.92 -41.99 -33.15
C ALA A 183 -6.58 -42.37 -34.60
N TYR A 184 -5.83 -41.51 -35.29
CA TYR A 184 -5.35 -41.79 -36.65
C TYR A 184 -4.37 -42.98 -36.73
N LEU A 185 -3.50 -43.12 -35.76
CA LEU A 185 -2.53 -44.23 -35.70
C LEU A 185 -3.14 -45.56 -35.23
N ALA A 186 -4.31 -45.54 -34.64
CA ALA A 186 -5.04 -46.72 -34.16
C ALA A 186 -5.94 -47.36 -35.22
N VAL A 187 -6.12 -46.73 -36.38
CA VAL A 187 -6.85 -47.21 -37.56
C VAL A 187 -5.89 -47.79 -38.58
#